data_55e5f3fa0f926218aa341cf5f03fbdef
#
_entry.id   55e5f3fa0f926218aa341cf5f03fbdef
#
_cell.length_a   1.000
_cell.length_b   1.000
_cell.length_c   1.000
_cell.angle_alpha   90.00
_cell.angle_beta   90.00
_cell.angle_gamma   90.00
#
_symmetry.space_group_name_H-M   'P 1'
#
loop_
_entity.id
_entity.type
_entity.pdbx_description
1 polymer ?
#
loop_
_entity_poly.entity_id
_entity_poly.type
_entity_poly.pdbx_seq_one_letter_code
_entity_poly.pdbx_strand_id
1 'polypeptide(L)' 'MSSLPSGVRLVALLNEHLGDIMSRERTNTASIHLYCTGPYWVAFERSAYQLRPVFPDSEITPMRLLGYPFPVVMVSVTD' A
#
# COMPACT_ATOMS: atom_id res chain seq x y z
N MET A 1 8.94 2.19 -25.23
CA MET A 1 7.57 2.14 -24.77
C MET A 1 7.47 2.36 -23.27
N SER A 2 6.59 3.15 -22.90
CA SER A 2 6.42 3.45 -21.49
C SER A 2 5.65 2.35 -20.78
N SER A 3 5.94 2.16 -19.51
CA SER A 3 5.13 1.34 -18.65
C SER A 3 3.81 2.06 -18.35
N LEU A 4 2.86 1.33 -17.79
CA LEU A 4 1.63 1.93 -17.31
C LEU A 4 1.93 2.97 -16.23
N PRO A 5 1.14 4.05 -16.14
CA PRO A 5 1.26 5.00 -15.04
C PRO A 5 1.12 4.31 -13.68
N SER A 6 1.85 4.82 -12.70
CA SER A 6 1.84 4.26 -11.34
C SER A 6 0.42 4.16 -10.77
N GLY A 7 -0.40 5.17 -11.02
CA GLY A 7 -1.78 5.17 -10.54
C GLY A 7 -2.60 4.02 -11.10
N VAL A 8 -2.40 3.69 -12.37
CA VAL A 8 -3.11 2.57 -13.00
C VAL A 8 -2.69 1.25 -12.37
N ARG A 9 -1.40 1.07 -12.11
CA ARG A 9 -0.90 -0.16 -11.47
C ARG A 9 -1.40 -0.29 -10.04
N LEU A 10 -1.48 0.83 -9.32
CA LEU A 10 -2.02 0.82 -7.96
C LEU A 10 -3.51 0.44 -7.98
N VAL A 11 -4.29 1.02 -8.89
CA VAL A 11 -5.71 0.69 -9.01
C VAL A 11 -5.90 -0.79 -9.34
N ALA A 12 -5.08 -1.33 -10.25
CA ALA A 12 -5.15 -2.75 -10.59
C ALA A 12 -4.83 -3.62 -9.38
N LEU A 13 -3.81 -3.28 -8.62
CA LEU A 13 -3.46 -4.00 -7.40
C LEU A 13 -4.62 -4.01 -6.42
N LEU A 14 -5.24 -2.85 -6.18
CA LEU A 14 -6.34 -2.73 -5.24
C LEU A 14 -7.58 -3.48 -5.73
N ASN A 15 -7.89 -3.40 -7.03
CA ASN A 15 -9.06 -4.10 -7.57
C ASN A 15 -8.92 -5.61 -7.49
N GLU A 16 -7.71 -6.12 -7.66
CA GLU A 16 -7.49 -7.56 -7.75
C GLU A 16 -7.14 -8.19 -6.40
N HIS A 17 -6.46 -7.45 -5.52
CA HIS A 17 -5.83 -8.03 -4.35
C HIS A 17 -6.14 -7.34 -3.02
N LEU A 18 -7.02 -6.35 -3.00
CA LEU A 18 -7.28 -5.60 -1.77
C LEU A 18 -7.73 -6.50 -0.61
N GLY A 19 -8.62 -7.47 -0.90
CA GLY A 19 -9.09 -8.40 0.12
C GLY A 19 -7.95 -9.20 0.73
N ASP A 20 -7.03 -9.68 -0.09
CA ASP A 20 -5.87 -10.43 0.36
C ASP A 20 -4.92 -9.54 1.17
N ILE A 21 -4.71 -8.31 0.70
CA ILE A 21 -3.86 -7.35 1.39
C ILE A 21 -4.40 -7.06 2.79
N MET A 22 -5.67 -6.72 2.88
CA MET A 22 -6.28 -6.41 4.17
C MET A 22 -6.33 -7.61 5.10
N SER A 23 -6.52 -8.81 4.56
CA SER A 23 -6.48 -10.03 5.35
C SER A 23 -5.11 -10.28 5.96
N ARG A 24 -4.04 -10.07 5.18
CA ARG A 24 -2.67 -10.19 5.70
C ARG A 24 -2.39 -9.16 6.78
N GLU A 25 -2.86 -7.92 6.58
CA GLU A 25 -2.60 -6.86 7.54
C GLU A 25 -3.35 -7.06 8.85
N ARG A 26 -4.50 -7.70 8.82
CA ARG A 26 -5.29 -7.97 10.02
C ARG A 26 -4.52 -8.79 11.05
N THR A 27 -3.70 -9.72 10.60
CA THR A 27 -2.91 -10.60 11.46
C THR A 27 -1.44 -10.22 11.52
N ASN A 28 -1.04 -9.15 10.83
CA ASN A 28 0.35 -8.73 10.79
C ASN A 28 0.76 -8.09 12.10
N THR A 29 1.79 -8.62 12.75
CA THR A 29 2.30 -8.09 14.01
C THR A 29 3.69 -7.46 13.88
N ALA A 30 4.51 -7.90 12.94
CA ALA A 30 5.89 -7.45 12.85
C ALA A 30 6.48 -7.41 11.45
N SER A 31 5.72 -7.75 10.42
CA SER A 31 6.22 -7.81 9.05
C SER A 31 5.84 -6.57 8.27
N ILE A 32 6.65 -6.24 7.26
CA ILE A 32 6.35 -5.17 6.32
C ILE A 32 6.12 -5.81 4.97
N HIS A 33 4.88 -5.80 4.50
CA HIS A 33 4.51 -6.32 3.19
C HIS A 33 4.54 -5.19 2.18
N LEU A 34 5.42 -5.29 1.20
CA LEU A 34 5.60 -4.28 0.16
C LEU A 34 5.06 -4.78 -1.17
N TYR A 35 4.44 -3.89 -1.90
CA TYR A 35 3.87 -4.18 -3.22
C TYR A 35 4.43 -3.22 -4.25
N CYS A 36 4.89 -3.76 -5.36
CA CYS A 36 5.48 -2.94 -6.43
C CYS A 36 4.39 -2.37 -7.33
N THR A 37 4.39 -1.06 -7.49
CA THR A 37 3.44 -0.36 -8.37
C THR A 37 4.19 0.47 -9.41
N GLY A 38 5.27 -0.06 -9.96
CA GLY A 38 6.12 0.65 -10.90
C GLY A 38 7.32 1.26 -10.20
N PRO A 39 7.50 2.59 -10.26
CA PRO A 39 8.63 3.23 -9.59
C PRO A 39 8.46 3.35 -8.08
N TYR A 40 7.32 2.91 -7.55
CA TYR A 40 7.03 3.00 -6.12
C TYR A 40 6.82 1.64 -5.52
N TRP A 41 7.19 1.51 -4.24
CA TRP A 41 6.79 0.41 -3.39
C TRP A 41 5.77 0.95 -2.39
N VAL A 42 4.69 0.20 -2.18
CA VAL A 42 3.63 0.64 -1.27
C VAL A 42 3.40 -0.40 -0.18
N ALA A 43 3.03 0.08 0.99
CA ALA A 43 2.62 -0.75 2.12
C ALA A 43 1.28 -0.21 2.64
N PHE A 44 0.48 -1.10 3.23
CA PHE A 44 -0.85 -0.75 3.70
C PHE A 44 -0.99 -1.07 5.18
N GLU A 45 -1.78 -0.26 5.89
CA GLU A 45 -2.22 -0.47 7.26
C GLU A 45 -1.04 -0.76 8.20
N ARG A 46 -0.98 -1.93 8.81
CA ARG A 46 0.07 -2.25 9.78
C ARG A 46 1.46 -2.23 9.16
N SER A 47 1.59 -2.73 7.94
CA SER A 47 2.85 -2.63 7.20
C SER A 47 3.26 -1.19 6.98
N ALA A 48 2.30 -0.31 6.68
CA ALA A 48 2.56 1.11 6.50
C ALA A 48 3.11 1.73 7.79
N TYR A 49 2.50 1.43 8.92
CA TYR A 49 2.95 1.96 10.21
C TYR A 49 4.34 1.45 10.58
N GLN A 50 4.66 0.23 10.22
CA GLN A 50 5.98 -0.34 10.49
C GLN A 50 7.05 0.17 9.53
N LEU A 51 6.65 0.57 8.31
CA LEU A 51 7.56 1.10 7.31
C LEU A 51 8.02 2.52 7.63
N ARG A 52 7.15 3.33 8.22
CA ARG A 52 7.43 4.74 8.48
C ARG A 52 8.71 5.00 9.28
N PRO A 53 8.98 4.28 10.38
CA PRO A 53 10.23 4.50 11.11
C PRO A 53 11.48 4.15 10.30
N VAL A 54 11.37 3.19 9.37
CA VAL A 54 12.48 2.77 8.52
C VAL A 54 12.74 3.79 7.41
N PHE A 55 11.67 4.36 6.87
CA PHE A 55 11.73 5.36 5.80
C PHE A 55 10.94 6.61 6.22
N PRO A 56 11.54 7.47 7.05
CA PRO A 56 10.80 8.62 7.61
C PRO A 56 10.35 9.63 6.55
N ASP A 57 10.98 9.63 5.37
CA ASP A 57 10.59 10.52 4.28
C ASP A 57 9.51 9.92 3.37
N SER A 58 9.00 8.73 3.71
CA SER A 58 7.94 8.12 2.92
C SER A 58 6.65 8.90 3.03
N GLU A 59 5.82 8.78 2.00
CA GLU A 59 4.58 9.55 1.91
C GLU A 59 3.41 8.74 2.42
N ILE A 60 2.60 9.35 3.30
CA ILE A 60 1.40 8.73 3.84
C ILE A 60 0.20 9.21 3.04
N THR A 61 -0.63 8.28 2.59
CA THR A 61 -1.85 8.61 1.85
C THR A 61 -3.01 7.80 2.43
N PRO A 62 -3.94 8.44 3.14
CA PRO A 62 -5.18 7.76 3.52
C PRO A 62 -6.09 7.68 2.30
N MET A 63 -6.74 6.54 2.10
CA MET A 63 -7.60 6.30 0.95
C MET A 63 -8.97 5.79 1.39
N ARG A 64 -10.01 6.38 0.83
CA ARG A 64 -11.36 5.87 0.99
C ARG A 64 -11.62 4.81 -0.08
N LEU A 65 -11.88 3.59 0.35
CA LEU A 65 -12.10 2.47 -0.56
C LEU A 65 -13.49 1.91 -0.35
N LEU A 66 -14.12 1.54 -1.46
CA LEU A 66 -15.46 0.96 -1.44
C LEU A 66 -15.46 -0.34 -0.63
N GLY A 67 -16.41 -0.49 0.26
CA GLY A 67 -16.52 -1.68 1.09
C GLY A 67 -15.80 -1.57 2.44
N TYR A 68 -15.11 -0.45 2.70
CA TYR A 68 -14.42 -0.24 3.97
C TYR A 68 -14.97 1.00 4.67
N PRO A 69 -15.39 0.88 5.94
CA PRO A 69 -15.98 2.00 6.67
C PRO A 69 -14.98 3.02 7.17
N PHE A 70 -13.68 2.76 7.01
CA PHE A 70 -12.61 3.63 7.47
C PHE A 70 -11.60 3.84 6.34
N PRO A 71 -10.83 4.95 6.35
CA PRO A 71 -9.77 5.14 5.36
C PRO A 71 -8.68 4.07 5.52
N VAL A 72 -8.22 3.53 4.41
CA VAL A 72 -7.10 2.60 4.39
C VAL A 72 -5.83 3.42 4.26
N VAL A 73 -4.88 3.22 5.17
CA VAL A 73 -3.62 3.95 5.16
C VAL A 73 -2.63 3.26 4.23
N MET A 74 -2.04 4.04 3.34
CA MET A 74 -0.99 3.57 2.43
C MET A 74 0.24 4.45 2.64
N VAL A 75 1.41 3.81 2.68
CA VAL A 75 2.70 4.51 2.67
C VAL A 75 3.44 4.10 1.41
N SER A 76 3.98 5.08 0.70
CA SER A 76 4.75 4.81 -0.52
C SER A 76 6.18 5.30 -0.39
N VAL A 77 7.09 4.53 -0.97
CA VAL A 77 8.50 4.89 -1.07
C VAL A 77 8.93 4.72 -2.52
N THR A 78 9.81 5.59 -2.98
CA THR A 78 10.39 5.46 -4.32
C THR A 78 11.48 4.41 -4.31
N ASP A 79 11.56 3.71 -5.44
CA ASP A 79 12.60 2.71 -5.61
C ASP A 79 13.98 3.36 -5.76
#